data_99feff2a81af2c142b7ae0ac6626c54b
#
_entry.id   99feff2a81af2c142b7ae0ac6626c54b
#
_cell.length_a   1.000
_cell.length_b   1.000
_cell.length_c   1.000
_cell.angle_alpha   90.00
_cell.angle_beta   90.00
_cell.angle_gamma   90.00
#
_symmetry.space_group_name_H-M   'P 1'
#
loop_
_entity.id
_entity.type
_entity.pdbx_description
1 polymer ?
#
loop_
_entity_poly.entity_id
_entity_poly.type
_entity_poly.pdbx_seq_one_letter_code
_entity_poly.pdbx_strand_id
1 'polypeptide(L)'
;MKIHALWCHPRSVSTAFERVQRERGDLDVLHEPFMYDYYLNQTKRLFPDFVPEPDHPRDYVDIRAMILRHAEQRTVFFKDMAYYVLAHLPDDPAFMASMSHCFLVRDPAESILSYYRRDPGFTQDELGIEAQWRLYQ
;
A
#
# COMPACT_ATOMS: atom_id res chain seq x y z
N MET A 1 -11.07 12.16 -13.05
CA MET A 1 -10.34 11.70 -11.87
C MET A 1 -9.89 10.28 -12.13
N LYS A 2 -8.60 9.99 -11.98
CA LYS A 2 -8.06 8.62 -12.14
C LYS A 2 -7.14 8.31 -10.97
N ILE A 3 -7.39 7.17 -10.34
CA ILE A 3 -6.56 6.63 -9.28
C ILE A 3 -6.13 5.22 -9.69
N HIS A 4 -4.85 4.94 -9.64
CA HIS A 4 -4.29 3.62 -9.87
C HIS A 4 -3.66 3.10 -8.57
N ALA A 5 -4.24 2.07 -8.02
CA ALA A 5 -3.76 1.39 -6.81
C ALA A 5 -2.96 0.15 -7.21
N LEU A 6 -1.69 0.08 -6.83
CA LEU A 6 -0.87 -1.11 -6.97
C LEU A 6 -0.79 -1.82 -5.62
N TRP A 7 -1.50 -2.93 -5.52
CA TRP A 7 -1.49 -3.78 -4.34
C TRP A 7 -0.32 -4.76 -4.40
N CYS A 8 0.47 -4.76 -3.37
CA CYS A 8 1.71 -5.50 -3.31
C CYS A 8 1.75 -6.41 -2.08
N HIS A 9 2.75 -7.25 -2.05
CA HIS A 9 3.23 -7.91 -0.84
C HIS A 9 4.69 -7.50 -0.60
N PRO A 10 5.23 -7.60 0.62
CA PRO A 10 6.62 -7.24 0.90
C PRO A 10 7.59 -7.98 0.00
N ARG A 11 8.66 -7.28 -0.40
CA ARG A 11 9.74 -7.82 -1.24
C ARG A 11 9.31 -8.30 -2.64
N SER A 12 8.21 -7.75 -3.16
CA SER A 12 7.70 -8.02 -4.53
C SER A 12 8.32 -7.14 -5.62
N VAL A 13 9.38 -6.39 -5.32
CA VAL A 13 10.04 -5.42 -6.23
C VAL A 13 9.16 -4.18 -6.51
N SER A 14 8.14 -3.95 -5.70
CA SER A 14 7.17 -2.87 -5.89
C SER A 14 7.77 -1.46 -5.81
N THR A 15 8.82 -1.27 -5.00
CA THR A 15 9.51 0.03 -4.90
C THR A 15 10.23 0.40 -6.19
N ALA A 16 10.83 -0.57 -6.88
CA ALA A 16 11.43 -0.33 -8.18
C ALA A 16 10.38 0.04 -9.23
N PHE A 17 9.23 -0.65 -9.21
CA PHE A 17 8.10 -0.33 -10.11
C PHE A 17 7.54 1.07 -9.83
N GLU A 18 7.35 1.44 -8.56
CA GLU A 18 6.92 2.79 -8.17
C GLU A 18 7.89 3.86 -8.70
N ARG A 19 9.19 3.61 -8.59
CA ARG A 19 10.21 4.54 -9.10
C ARG A 19 10.05 4.79 -10.60
N VAL A 20 9.79 3.76 -11.38
CA VAL A 20 9.50 3.91 -12.82
C VAL A 20 8.27 4.79 -13.04
N GLN A 21 7.21 4.62 -12.25
CA GLN A 21 6.02 5.48 -12.36
C GLN A 21 6.33 6.95 -12.00
N ARG A 22 7.19 7.17 -11.02
CA ARG A 22 7.62 8.51 -10.60
C ARG A 22 8.45 9.21 -11.67
N GLU A 23 9.36 8.51 -12.34
CA GLU A 23 10.20 9.03 -13.42
C GLU A 23 9.40 9.42 -14.68
N ARG A 24 8.19 8.90 -14.87
CA ARG A 24 7.31 9.31 -15.98
C ARG A 24 6.92 10.79 -15.92
N GLY A 25 6.75 11.36 -14.73
CA GLY A 25 6.43 12.77 -14.52
C GLY A 25 4.97 13.18 -14.79
N ASP A 26 4.13 12.28 -15.33
CA ASP A 26 2.72 12.54 -15.63
C ASP A 26 1.75 12.13 -14.49
N LEU A 27 2.25 11.45 -13.47
CA LEU A 27 1.50 10.95 -12.35
C LEU A 27 1.88 11.67 -11.05
N ASP A 28 0.92 11.75 -10.14
CA ASP A 28 1.16 12.06 -8.74
C ASP A 28 1.35 10.74 -7.98
N VAL A 29 2.59 10.49 -7.55
CA VAL A 29 3.00 9.17 -7.04
C VAL A 29 3.14 9.20 -5.53
N LEU A 30 2.28 8.43 -4.83
CA LEU A 30 2.29 8.29 -3.38
C LEU A 30 2.89 6.94 -2.97
N HIS A 31 3.77 6.97 -1.96
CA HIS A 31 4.44 5.79 -1.43
C HIS A 31 3.75 5.29 -0.18
N GLU A 32 3.15 4.12 -0.26
CA GLU A 32 2.54 3.39 0.87
C GLU A 32 1.71 4.28 1.83
N PRO A 33 0.72 5.03 1.31
CA PRO A 33 -0.01 5.97 2.15
C PRO A 33 -0.74 5.31 3.32
N PHE A 34 -1.29 4.09 3.15
CA PHE A 34 -2.01 3.39 4.21
C PHE A 34 -1.10 2.66 5.23
N MET A 35 0.22 2.68 5.03
CA MET A 35 1.19 2.18 6.00
C MET A 35 1.04 2.89 7.36
N TYR A 36 0.70 4.18 7.34
CA TYR A 36 0.50 4.99 8.55
C TYR A 36 -0.66 4.48 9.40
N ASP A 37 -1.83 4.22 8.80
CA ASP A 37 -2.96 3.67 9.53
C ASP A 37 -2.65 2.27 10.09
N TYR A 38 -1.98 1.43 9.30
CA TYR A 38 -1.63 0.08 9.74
C TYR A 38 -0.71 0.08 10.95
N TYR A 39 0.44 0.74 10.87
CA TYR A 39 1.44 0.72 11.94
C TYR A 39 1.11 1.62 13.13
N LEU A 40 0.30 2.64 12.97
CA LEU A 40 -0.07 3.53 14.07
C LEU A 40 -1.37 3.12 14.77
N ASN A 41 -2.31 2.49 14.07
CA ASN A 41 -3.66 2.23 14.59
C ASN A 41 -4.04 0.74 14.65
N GLN A 42 -3.55 -0.10 13.72
CA GLN A 42 -4.02 -1.48 13.59
C GLN A 42 -3.10 -2.50 14.27
N THR A 43 -1.79 -2.31 14.21
CA THR A 43 -0.81 -3.23 14.83
C THR A 43 -0.06 -2.57 15.96
N LYS A 44 0.36 -3.39 16.94
CA LYS A 44 1.26 -2.94 18.01
C LYS A 44 2.73 -3.20 17.68
N ARG A 45 3.01 -3.85 16.57
CA ARG A 45 4.37 -4.16 16.14
C ARG A 45 5.02 -2.90 15.55
N LEU A 46 6.24 -2.64 15.97
CA LEU A 46 7.07 -1.59 15.36
C LEU A 46 7.78 -2.18 14.13
N PHE A 47 7.61 -1.53 12.99
CA PHE A 47 8.38 -1.83 11.79
C PHE A 47 9.67 -1.01 11.82
N PRO A 48 10.87 -1.64 11.72
CA PRO A 48 12.15 -0.96 11.96
C PRO A 48 12.42 0.25 11.06
N ASP A 49 11.89 0.20 9.84
CA ASP A 49 12.12 1.24 8.82
C ASP A 49 11.00 2.28 8.75
N PHE A 50 9.96 2.16 9.58
CA PHE A 50 8.84 3.10 9.55
C PHE A 50 9.14 4.33 10.40
N VAL A 51 9.40 5.44 9.73
CA VAL A 51 9.56 6.75 10.34
C VAL A 51 8.43 7.65 9.85
N PRO A 52 7.39 7.92 10.66
CA PRO A 52 6.24 8.70 10.21
C PRO A 52 6.60 10.16 9.97
N GLU A 53 6.20 10.68 8.81
CA GLU A 53 6.29 12.10 8.50
C GLU A 53 5.28 12.91 9.35
N PRO A 54 5.65 14.08 9.90
CA PRO A 54 4.77 14.84 10.79
C PRO A 54 3.43 15.24 10.19
N ASP A 55 3.42 15.61 8.91
CA ASP A 55 2.26 16.17 8.22
C ASP A 55 1.45 15.14 7.43
N HIS A 56 1.87 13.87 7.43
CA HIS A 56 1.12 12.82 6.76
C HIS A 56 -0.11 12.41 7.58
N PRO A 57 -1.30 12.23 6.94
CA PRO A 57 -2.47 11.70 7.62
C PRO A 57 -2.20 10.33 8.25
N ARG A 58 -2.84 10.05 9.38
CA ARG A 58 -2.52 8.87 10.20
C ARG A 58 -3.64 7.83 10.28
N ASP A 59 -4.83 8.16 9.84
CA ASP A 59 -5.95 7.23 9.82
C ASP A 59 -6.51 7.03 8.41
N TYR A 60 -7.22 5.94 8.21
CA TYR A 60 -7.77 5.55 6.91
C TYR A 60 -8.61 6.64 6.25
N VAL A 61 -9.48 7.32 7.02
CA VAL A 61 -10.41 8.32 6.48
C VAL A 61 -9.66 9.53 5.93
N ASP A 62 -8.70 10.03 6.67
CA ASP A 62 -7.91 11.19 6.28
C ASP A 62 -6.93 10.87 5.14
N ILE A 63 -6.33 9.66 5.14
CA ILE A 63 -5.50 9.18 4.04
C ILE A 63 -6.33 9.05 2.74
N ARG A 64 -7.51 8.44 2.82
CA ARG A 64 -8.46 8.38 1.70
C ARG A 64 -8.80 9.77 1.18
N ALA A 65 -9.14 10.70 2.07
CA ALA A 65 -9.45 12.09 1.69
C ALA A 65 -8.26 12.78 1.02
N MET A 66 -7.04 12.54 1.49
CA MET A 66 -5.81 13.04 0.86
C MET A 66 -5.68 12.50 -0.58
N ILE A 67 -5.81 11.19 -0.79
CA ILE A 67 -5.72 10.57 -2.13
C ILE A 67 -6.76 11.17 -3.08
N LEU A 68 -8.01 11.35 -2.62
CA LEU A 68 -9.07 11.93 -3.43
C LEU A 68 -8.77 13.39 -3.82
N ARG A 69 -8.26 14.21 -2.89
CA ARG A 69 -7.85 15.59 -3.20
C ARG A 69 -6.73 15.66 -4.24
N HIS A 70 -5.73 14.78 -4.14
CA HIS A 70 -4.68 14.67 -5.14
C HIS A 70 -5.25 14.29 -6.52
N ALA A 71 -6.21 13.37 -6.54
CA ALA A 71 -6.86 12.92 -7.78
C ALA A 71 -7.72 13.99 -8.46
N GLU A 72 -8.15 15.03 -7.76
CA GLU A 72 -8.80 16.21 -8.36
C GLU A 72 -7.85 17.02 -9.24
N GLN A 73 -6.56 17.01 -8.92
CA GLN A 73 -5.54 17.80 -9.61
C GLN A 73 -4.81 17.02 -10.70
N ARG A 74 -4.48 15.75 -10.44
CA ARG A 74 -3.71 14.89 -11.35
C ARG A 74 -4.15 13.44 -11.23
N THR A 75 -3.78 12.63 -12.21
CA THR A 75 -3.87 11.16 -12.06
C THR A 75 -2.95 10.70 -10.94
N VAL A 76 -3.51 10.03 -9.96
CA VAL A 76 -2.76 9.48 -8.82
C VAL A 76 -2.35 8.04 -9.10
N PHE A 77 -1.13 7.72 -8.79
CA PHE A 77 -0.65 6.35 -8.63
C PHE A 77 -0.16 6.18 -7.20
N PHE A 78 -0.61 5.13 -6.52
CA PHE A 78 0.02 4.74 -5.27
C PHE A 78 0.27 3.23 -5.25
N LYS A 79 1.32 2.83 -4.54
CA LYS A 79 1.54 1.42 -4.21
C LYS A 79 1.39 1.23 -2.71
N ASP A 80 0.76 0.14 -2.32
CA ASP A 80 0.55 -0.21 -0.92
C ASP A 80 0.58 -1.72 -0.70
N MET A 81 0.85 -2.12 0.52
CA MET A 81 0.70 -3.52 0.88
C MET A 81 -0.78 -3.84 1.09
N ALA A 82 -1.26 -4.91 0.47
CA ALA A 82 -2.68 -5.26 0.53
C ALA A 82 -3.21 -5.41 1.96
N TYR A 83 -2.39 -5.93 2.88
CA TYR A 83 -2.82 -6.13 4.26
C TYR A 83 -3.00 -4.83 5.06
N TYR A 84 -2.45 -3.69 4.61
CA TYR A 84 -2.68 -2.40 5.30
C TYR A 84 -4.15 -1.97 5.27
N VAL A 85 -4.88 -2.34 4.22
CA VAL A 85 -6.22 -1.81 3.94
C VAL A 85 -7.36 -2.80 4.20
N LEU A 86 -7.07 -4.07 4.51
CA LEU A 86 -8.11 -5.10 4.70
C LEU A 86 -9.10 -4.79 5.81
N ALA A 87 -8.72 -4.01 6.81
CA ALA A 87 -9.60 -3.63 7.91
C ALA A 87 -10.68 -2.61 7.50
N HIS A 88 -10.50 -1.90 6.39
CA HIS A 88 -11.36 -0.77 6.03
C HIS A 88 -11.86 -0.80 4.59
N LEU A 89 -10.98 -1.08 3.63
CA LEU A 89 -11.29 -0.94 2.20
C LEU A 89 -12.44 -1.82 1.72
N PRO A 90 -12.60 -3.08 2.17
CA PRO A 90 -13.75 -3.91 1.78
C PRO A 90 -15.10 -3.32 2.20
N ASP A 91 -15.13 -2.52 3.25
CA ASP A 91 -16.33 -1.84 3.75
C ASP A 91 -16.52 -0.43 3.15
N ASP A 92 -15.66 -0.04 2.19
CA ASP A 92 -15.72 1.24 1.47
C ASP A 92 -15.88 1.04 -0.04
N PRO A 93 -17.03 0.54 -0.50
CA PRO A 93 -17.24 0.22 -1.91
C PRO A 93 -17.17 1.45 -2.83
N ALA A 94 -17.47 2.65 -2.32
CA ALA A 94 -17.37 3.87 -3.08
C ALA A 94 -15.92 4.24 -3.40
N PHE A 95 -15.02 4.09 -2.44
CA PHE A 95 -13.60 4.33 -2.66
C PHE A 95 -12.98 3.22 -3.52
N MET A 96 -13.33 1.95 -3.28
CA MET A 96 -12.92 0.86 -4.15
C MET A 96 -13.28 1.11 -5.61
N ALA A 97 -14.53 1.49 -5.89
CA ALA A 97 -15.00 1.75 -7.24
C ALA A 97 -14.36 3.00 -7.90
N SER A 98 -13.74 3.88 -7.12
CA SER A 98 -13.10 5.11 -7.62
C SER A 98 -11.72 4.89 -8.24
N MET A 99 -11.15 3.68 -8.13
CA MET A 99 -9.79 3.39 -8.54
C MET A 99 -9.68 2.16 -9.46
N SER A 100 -8.61 2.11 -10.21
CA SER A 100 -8.20 0.92 -10.96
C SER A 100 -7.23 0.12 -10.10
N HIS A 101 -7.55 -1.16 -9.89
CA HIS A 101 -6.75 -2.05 -9.07
C HIS A 101 -5.75 -2.84 -9.91
N CYS A 102 -4.50 -2.84 -9.51
CA CYS A 102 -3.43 -3.66 -10.07
C CYS A 102 -2.80 -4.47 -8.95
N PHE A 103 -2.31 -5.67 -9.28
CA PHE A 103 -1.67 -6.55 -8.31
C PHE A 103 -0.29 -6.96 -8.81
N LEU A 104 0.71 -6.78 -7.95
CA LEU A 104 2.08 -7.23 -8.22
C LEU A 104 2.40 -8.43 -7.35
N VAL A 105 2.69 -9.54 -8.01
CA VAL A 105 2.99 -10.81 -7.35
C VAL A 105 4.39 -11.28 -7.77
N ARG A 106 5.18 -11.67 -6.78
CA ARG A 106 6.47 -12.33 -6.97
C ARG A 106 6.41 -13.74 -6.39
N ASP A 107 7.32 -14.62 -6.81
CA ASP A 107 7.47 -15.95 -6.22
C ASP A 107 7.48 -15.87 -4.69
N PRO A 108 6.55 -16.57 -3.99
CA PRO A 108 6.44 -16.48 -2.54
C PRO A 108 7.70 -16.93 -1.81
N ALA A 109 8.39 -17.97 -2.28
CA ALA A 109 9.59 -18.47 -1.63
C ALA A 109 10.71 -17.43 -1.63
N GLU A 110 10.91 -16.75 -2.76
CA GLU A 110 11.91 -15.68 -2.87
C GLU A 110 11.55 -14.47 -2.00
N SER A 111 10.27 -14.10 -1.98
CA SER A 111 9.77 -12.96 -1.20
C SER A 111 9.90 -13.19 0.30
N ILE A 112 9.50 -14.38 0.78
CA ILE A 112 9.61 -14.78 2.19
C ILE A 112 11.06 -14.79 2.64
N LEU A 113 11.95 -15.40 1.88
CA LEU A 113 13.37 -15.45 2.21
C LEU A 113 14.00 -14.05 2.25
N SER A 114 13.64 -13.21 1.31
CA SER A 114 14.11 -11.82 1.25
C SER A 114 13.56 -10.99 2.42
N TYR A 115 12.31 -11.21 2.82
CA TYR A 115 11.69 -10.50 3.92
C TYR A 115 12.26 -10.93 5.27
N TYR A 116 12.44 -12.24 5.48
CA TYR A 116 13.05 -12.77 6.70
C TYR A 116 14.44 -12.21 6.97
N ARG A 117 15.24 -12.00 5.94
CA ARG A 117 16.57 -11.40 6.08
C ARG A 117 16.54 -9.94 6.56
N ARG A 118 15.45 -9.23 6.27
CA ARG A 118 15.30 -7.81 6.63
C ARG A 118 14.60 -7.63 7.97
N ASP A 119 13.56 -8.38 8.20
CA ASP A 119 12.69 -8.30 9.37
C ASP A 119 12.28 -9.69 9.82
N PRO A 120 13.09 -10.39 10.62
CA PRO A 120 12.77 -11.74 11.10
C PRO A 120 11.52 -11.82 11.96
N GLY A 121 11.00 -10.68 12.44
CA GLY A 121 9.83 -10.57 13.30
C GLY A 121 8.52 -10.39 12.54
N PHE A 122 8.50 -10.46 11.21
CA PHE A 122 7.26 -10.32 10.45
C PHE A 122 6.24 -11.42 10.80
N THR A 123 4.97 -11.08 10.72
CA THR A 123 3.87 -12.01 10.98
C THR A 123 3.38 -12.68 9.68
N GLN A 124 2.58 -13.74 9.82
CA GLN A 124 1.97 -14.41 8.67
C GLN A 124 1.12 -13.42 7.83
N ASP A 125 0.36 -12.55 8.48
CA ASP A 125 -0.47 -11.55 7.79
C ASP A 125 0.37 -10.58 6.96
N GLU A 126 1.55 -10.24 7.45
CA GLU A 126 2.49 -9.34 6.78
C GLU A 126 3.23 -9.99 5.58
N LEU A 127 3.07 -11.29 5.34
CA LEU A 127 3.45 -11.88 4.05
C LEU A 127 2.65 -11.27 2.91
N GLY A 128 1.41 -10.86 3.18
CA GLY A 128 0.59 -10.04 2.29
C GLY A 128 -0.04 -10.77 1.10
N ILE A 129 0.32 -12.03 0.83
CA ILE A 129 -0.16 -12.79 -0.34
C ILE A 129 -1.65 -13.14 -0.18
N GLU A 130 -2.05 -13.59 1.01
CA GLU A 130 -3.46 -13.84 1.30
C GLU A 130 -4.29 -12.56 1.23
N ALA A 131 -3.75 -11.47 1.73
CA ALA A 131 -4.39 -10.16 1.66
C ALA A 131 -4.62 -9.70 0.21
N GLN A 132 -3.64 -9.90 -0.68
CA GLN A 132 -3.82 -9.63 -2.11
C GLN A 132 -4.95 -10.46 -2.71
N TRP A 133 -5.01 -11.76 -2.38
CA TRP A 133 -6.08 -12.64 -2.85
C TRP A 133 -7.45 -12.17 -2.38
N ARG A 134 -7.58 -11.77 -1.12
CA ARG A 134 -8.84 -11.25 -0.56
C ARG A 134 -9.30 -9.94 -1.20
N LEU A 135 -8.36 -9.06 -1.57
CA LEU A 135 -8.70 -7.83 -2.29
C LEU A 135 -9.05 -8.07 -3.76
N TYR A 136 -8.54 -9.16 -4.36
CA TYR A 136 -8.80 -9.51 -5.76
C TYR A 136 -10.21 -10.07 -5.96
N GLN A 137 -10.80 -10.77 -4.98
CA GLN A 137 -12.13 -11.37 -5.03
C GLN A 137 -13.26 -10.33 -5.00
#